data_7dbc4e8c6a7b76c7511a212af4286d5f
#
_entry.id   7dbc4e8c6a7b76c7511a212af4286d5f
#
_cell.length_a   1.000
_cell.length_b   1.000
_cell.length_c   1.000
_cell.angle_alpha   90.00
_cell.angle_beta   90.00
_cell.angle_gamma   90.00
#
_symmetry.space_group_name_H-M   'P 1'
#
loop_
_entity.id
_entity.type
_entity.pdbx_description
1 polymer ?
#
loop_
_entity_poly.entity_id
_entity_poly.type
_entity_poly.pdbx_seq_one_letter_code
_entity_poly.pdbx_strand_id
1 'polypeptide(L)' 'EVEQRHLVWMRAARYRWYDIGKRFGCAPRTAQRRWEIAMYIVAHNLEQGVWVR' A
#
# COMPACT_ATOMS: atom_id res chain seq x y z
N GLU A 1 2.90 -9.69 0.08
CA GLU A 1 2.32 -9.75 -1.24
C GLU A 1 3.00 -8.80 -2.20
N VAL A 2 3.29 -9.31 -3.39
CA VAL A 2 3.93 -8.48 -4.41
C VAL A 2 3.06 -7.28 -4.75
N GLU A 3 1.76 -7.52 -4.86
CA GLU A 3 0.82 -6.48 -5.22
C GLU A 3 0.78 -5.39 -4.17
N GLN A 4 0.78 -5.76 -2.90
CA GLN A 4 0.77 -4.79 -1.83
C GLN A 4 2.04 -3.97 -1.79
N ARG A 5 3.17 -4.63 -2.03
CA ARG A 5 4.45 -3.92 -2.06
C ARG A 5 4.46 -2.89 -3.18
N HIS A 6 3.97 -3.27 -4.34
CA HIS A 6 3.93 -2.37 -5.48
C HIS A 6 3.04 -1.17 -5.18
N LEU A 7 1.90 -1.42 -4.55
CA LEU A 7 0.96 -0.37 -4.18
C LEU A 7 1.62 0.63 -3.24
N VAL A 8 2.27 0.13 -2.21
CA VAL A 8 2.94 0.99 -1.24
C VAL A 8 4.07 1.77 -1.91
N TRP A 9 4.82 1.12 -2.78
CA TRP A 9 5.91 1.76 -3.49
C TRP A 9 5.39 2.90 -4.38
N MET A 10 4.31 2.65 -5.10
CA MET A 10 3.74 3.67 -5.98
C MET A 10 3.30 4.88 -5.17
N ARG A 11 2.67 4.65 -4.03
CA ARG A 11 2.23 5.77 -3.21
C ARG A 11 3.42 6.52 -2.62
N ALA A 12 4.45 5.81 -2.23
CA ALA A 12 5.66 6.43 -1.73
C ALA A 12 6.33 7.29 -2.80
N ALA A 13 6.19 6.89 -4.05
CA ALA A 13 6.70 7.65 -5.17
C ALA A 13 5.75 8.78 -5.58
N ARG A 14 4.70 8.99 -4.80
CA ARG A 14 3.76 10.10 -4.97
C ARG A 14 2.88 10.00 -6.20
N TYR A 15 2.60 8.79 -6.63
CA TYR A 15 1.61 8.61 -7.68
C TYR A 15 0.23 8.98 -7.14
N ARG A 16 -0.59 9.55 -8.00
CA ARG A 16 -1.95 9.88 -7.62
C ARG A 16 -2.78 8.62 -7.49
N TRP A 17 -3.79 8.67 -6.61
CA TRP A 17 -4.68 7.53 -6.46
C TRP A 17 -5.35 7.16 -7.77
N TYR A 18 -5.63 8.15 -8.62
CA TYR A 18 -6.21 7.90 -9.92
C TYR A 18 -5.29 7.01 -10.77
N ASP A 19 -4.01 7.35 -10.79
CA ASP A 19 -3.04 6.59 -11.57
C ASP A 19 -2.81 5.21 -10.98
N ILE A 20 -2.79 5.14 -9.66
CA ILE A 20 -2.62 3.86 -8.99
C ILE A 20 -3.81 2.95 -9.27
N GLY A 21 -5.00 3.51 -9.23
CA GLY A 21 -6.20 2.75 -9.54
C GLY A 21 -6.18 2.21 -10.96
N LYS A 22 -5.75 3.05 -11.90
CA LYS A 22 -5.63 2.62 -13.29
C LYS A 22 -4.66 1.47 -13.43
N ARG A 23 -3.54 1.57 -12.74
CA ARG A 23 -2.52 0.53 -12.80
C ARG A 23 -3.05 -0.82 -12.31
N PHE A 24 -3.86 -0.78 -11.26
CA PHE A 24 -4.39 -2.01 -10.67
C PHE A 24 -5.79 -2.34 -11.14
N GLY A 25 -6.35 -1.55 -12.04
CA GLY A 25 -7.67 -1.83 -12.58
C GLY A 25 -8.79 -1.64 -11.59
N CYS A 26 -8.67 -0.67 -10.69
CA CYS A 26 -9.70 -0.42 -9.70
C CYS A 26 -9.92 1.08 -9.55
N ALA A 27 -10.98 1.44 -8.84
CA ALA A 27 -11.27 2.83 -8.57
C ALA A 27 -10.22 3.43 -7.64
N PRO A 28 -9.99 4.75 -7.74
CA PRO A 28 -8.99 5.38 -6.85
C PRO A 28 -9.29 5.15 -5.38
N ARG A 29 -10.56 5.18 -4.99
CA ARG A 29 -10.93 4.95 -3.60
C ARG A 29 -10.57 3.54 -3.15
N THR A 30 -10.77 2.56 -4.03
CA THR A 30 -10.41 1.19 -3.73
C THR A 30 -8.90 1.05 -3.56
N ALA A 31 -8.14 1.71 -4.42
CA ALA A 31 -6.68 1.68 -4.30
C ALA A 31 -6.24 2.28 -2.98
N GLN A 32 -6.87 3.40 -2.58
CA GLN A 32 -6.54 4.03 -1.32
C GLN A 32 -6.83 3.11 -0.13
N ARG A 33 -7.96 2.42 -0.18
CA ARG A 33 -8.31 1.50 0.90
C ARG A 33 -7.31 0.38 1.02
N ARG A 34 -6.90 -0.19 -0.11
CA ARG A 34 -5.91 -1.26 -0.11
C ARG A 34 -4.60 -0.78 0.47
N TRP A 35 -4.22 0.45 0.14
CA TRP A 35 -3.00 1.01 0.67
C TRP A 35 -3.08 1.18 2.19
N GLU A 36 -4.22 1.65 2.68
CA GLU A 36 -4.41 1.83 4.11
C GLU A 36 -4.30 0.51 4.85
N ILE A 37 -4.86 -0.54 4.28
CA ILE A 37 -4.78 -1.87 4.88
C ILE A 37 -3.33 -2.35 4.90
N ALA A 38 -2.63 -2.14 3.80
CA ALA A 38 -1.23 -2.55 3.72
C ALA A 38 -0.39 -1.82 4.75
N MET A 39 -0.62 -0.52 4.91
CA MET A 39 0.12 0.27 5.89
C MET A 39 -0.22 -0.15 7.31
N TYR A 40 -1.47 -0.53 7.55
CA TYR A 40 -1.86 -1.02 8.86
C TYR A 40 -1.08 -2.28 9.21
N ILE A 41 -0.96 -3.18 8.26
CA ILE A 41 -0.23 -4.43 8.47
C ILE A 41 1.24 -4.15 8.76
N VAL A 42 1.84 -3.23 8.01
CA VAL A 42 3.23 -2.86 8.22
C VAL A 42 3.44 -2.28 9.61
N ALA A 43 2.56 -1.36 10.00
CA ALA A 43 2.66 -0.74 11.31
C ALA A 43 2.50 -1.77 12.41
N HIS A 44 1.58 -2.69 12.24
CA HIS A 44 1.34 -3.73 13.23
C HIS A 44 2.59 -4.60 13.40
N ASN A 45 3.21 -4.97 12.30
CA ASN A 45 4.42 -5.79 12.34
C ASN A 45 5.55 -5.06 13.04
N LEU A 46 5.66 -3.76 12.82
CA LEU A 46 6.67 -2.96 13.47
C LEU A 46 6.48 -2.96 14.99
N GLU A 47 5.22 -2.83 15.41
CA GLU A 47 4.91 -2.84 16.83
C GLU A 47 5.23 -4.19 17.45
N GLN A 48 5.11 -5.24 16.66
CA GLN A 48 5.42 -6.58 17.14
C GLN A 48 6.92 -6.86 17.17
N GLY A 49 7.71 -5.94 16.65
CA GLY A 49 9.15 -6.12 16.62
C GLY A 49 9.61 -7.11 15.57
N VAL A 50 8.76 -7.39 14.61
CA VAL A 50 9.09 -8.37 13.57
C VAL A 50 10.24 -7.88 12.71
N TRP A 51 10.39 -6.59 12.61
CA TRP A 51 11.41 -5.99 11.76
C TRP A 51 12.76 -5.86 12.42
N VAL A 52 12.81 -6.14 13.65
CA VAL A 52 14.05 -6.02 14.39
C VAL A 52 14.98 -7.11 13.98
N ARG A 53 15.98 -6.80 13.42
CA ARG A 53 16.94 -7.78 13.13
C ARG A 53 17.50 -7.78 11.98
#